data_4d480ee7a70c7c931cb461acd205f407
#
_entry.id   4d480ee7a70c7c931cb461acd205f407
#
_cell.length_a   1.000
_cell.length_b   1.000
_cell.length_c   1.000
_cell.angle_alpha   90.00
_cell.angle_beta   90.00
_cell.angle_gamma   90.00
#
_symmetry.space_group_name_H-M   'P 1'
#
loop_
_entity.id
_entity.type
_entity.pdbx_description
1 polymer ?
#
loop_
_entity_poly.entity_id
_entity_poly.type
_entity_poly.pdbx_seq_one_letter_code
_entity_poly.pdbx_strand_id
1 'polypeptide(L)'
;MAKKNNNNVFNYKKIIPAVLIIAGIIIYLIFGEEITVDNILNMSPINRAVASIFILILYLIKSVSIVGPIMALYIASGLIFPLYWAIPLNILGVAIGLTYSYRIGYSSGDFLKEKILSRYEKLNEFYSVVKDNEWFSAFIIRIVGILPHDIVNMFFGSLRISYYKYMTASIIGLMPMLIISTVIGRTITDPTSPEFLLAVIMRVVLSISAALIYRLILNKSKESTKEDKIE
;
A
#
# COMPACT_ATOMS: atom_id res chain seq x y z
N MET A 1 -32.43 -10.18 -35.54
CA MET A 1 -32.88 -9.63 -34.25
C MET A 1 -31.88 -10.06 -33.16
N ALA A 2 -30.95 -9.20 -32.81
CA ALA A 2 -29.94 -9.48 -31.80
C ALA A 2 -30.44 -9.00 -30.44
N LYS A 3 -30.55 -9.91 -29.49
CA LYS A 3 -31.02 -9.70 -28.13
C LYS A 3 -29.95 -8.92 -27.34
N LYS A 4 -30.23 -7.65 -27.10
CA LYS A 4 -29.42 -6.72 -26.30
C LYS A 4 -29.49 -7.19 -24.84
N ASN A 5 -28.49 -7.91 -24.39
CA ASN A 5 -28.36 -8.38 -23.00
C ASN A 5 -27.93 -7.18 -22.14
N ASN A 6 -28.89 -6.52 -21.53
CA ASN A 6 -28.71 -5.39 -20.63
C ASN A 6 -28.33 -5.97 -19.24
N ASN A 7 -27.08 -6.43 -19.08
CA ASN A 7 -26.55 -6.75 -17.77
C ASN A 7 -26.25 -5.43 -17.05
N ASN A 8 -27.19 -4.96 -16.28
CA ASN A 8 -26.98 -4.00 -15.20
C ASN A 8 -26.07 -4.65 -14.15
N VAL A 9 -24.78 -4.77 -14.45
CA VAL A 9 -23.77 -5.05 -13.45
C VAL A 9 -23.72 -3.82 -12.57
N PHE A 10 -24.41 -3.88 -11.45
CA PHE A 10 -24.37 -2.90 -10.37
C PHE A 10 -22.90 -2.51 -10.16
N ASN A 11 -22.58 -1.25 -10.43
CA ASN A 11 -21.20 -0.80 -10.57
C ASN A 11 -20.61 -0.59 -9.16
N TYR A 12 -20.49 -1.71 -8.39
CA TYR A 12 -19.98 -1.75 -7.02
C TYR A 12 -18.64 -1.00 -6.87
N LYS A 13 -17.85 -0.87 -7.97
CA LYS A 13 -16.61 -0.07 -7.97
C LYS A 13 -16.84 1.42 -7.71
N LYS A 14 -18.04 1.95 -8.00
CA LYS A 14 -18.40 3.34 -7.67
C LYS A 14 -19.05 3.48 -6.30
N ILE A 15 -19.64 2.41 -5.79
CA ILE A 15 -20.35 2.41 -4.49
C ILE A 15 -19.36 2.25 -3.33
N ILE A 16 -18.31 1.44 -3.49
CA ILE A 16 -17.32 1.19 -2.44
C ILE A 16 -16.67 2.49 -1.93
N PRO A 17 -16.15 3.42 -2.76
CA PRO A 17 -15.62 4.69 -2.28
C PRO A 17 -16.65 5.54 -1.52
N ALA A 18 -17.89 5.56 -2.01
CA ALA A 18 -18.98 6.29 -1.35
C ALA A 18 -19.30 5.70 0.02
N VAL A 19 -19.39 4.37 0.13
CA VAL A 19 -19.60 3.66 1.41
C VAL A 19 -18.43 3.94 2.38
N LEU A 20 -17.19 3.99 1.90
CA LEU A 20 -16.02 4.30 2.72
C LEU A 20 -16.04 5.73 3.25
N ILE A 21 -16.42 6.70 2.39
CA ILE A 21 -16.57 8.10 2.79
C ILE A 21 -17.69 8.23 3.82
N ILE A 22 -18.85 7.61 3.58
CA ILE A 22 -19.99 7.62 4.49
C ILE A 22 -19.61 6.96 5.83
N ALA A 23 -18.94 5.80 5.81
CA ALA A 23 -18.45 5.15 7.01
C ALA A 23 -17.47 6.05 7.78
N GLY A 24 -16.52 6.70 7.09
CA GLY A 24 -15.61 7.67 7.68
C GLY A 24 -16.33 8.87 8.32
N ILE A 25 -17.35 9.41 7.64
CA ILE A 25 -18.17 10.50 8.17
C ILE A 25 -18.98 10.03 9.39
N ILE A 26 -19.60 8.87 9.33
CA ILE A 26 -20.37 8.31 10.45
C ILE A 26 -19.46 8.12 11.66
N ILE A 27 -18.25 7.61 11.48
CA ILE A 27 -17.27 7.43 12.54
C ILE A 27 -16.82 8.77 13.12
N TYR A 28 -16.56 9.76 12.26
CA TYR A 28 -16.25 11.10 12.71
C TYR A 28 -17.40 11.73 13.50
N LEU A 29 -18.65 11.51 13.09
CA LEU A 29 -19.82 12.02 13.80
C LEU A 29 -20.09 11.29 15.13
N ILE A 30 -19.77 10.00 15.22
CA ILE A 30 -19.98 9.21 16.45
C ILE A 30 -18.84 9.42 17.45
N PHE A 31 -17.61 9.52 16.98
CA PHE A 31 -16.41 9.54 17.82
C PHE A 31 -15.62 10.86 17.73
N GLY A 32 -16.01 11.79 16.87
CA GLY A 32 -15.23 13.00 16.59
C GLY A 32 -15.04 13.91 17.79
N GLU A 33 -16.03 13.98 18.70
CA GLU A 33 -15.91 14.75 19.94
C GLU A 33 -15.03 14.04 20.99
N GLU A 34 -14.92 12.72 20.92
CA GLU A 34 -14.05 11.93 21.78
C GLU A 34 -12.61 11.80 21.29
N ILE A 35 -12.36 12.16 20.01
CA ILE A 35 -11.03 12.13 19.38
C ILE A 35 -10.23 13.41 19.75
N THR A 36 -10.18 13.73 21.02
CA THR A 36 -9.18 14.68 21.54
C THR A 36 -7.89 13.93 21.85
N VAL A 37 -6.73 14.55 21.59
CA VAL A 37 -5.42 13.93 21.81
C VAL A 37 -5.27 13.36 23.22
N ASP A 38 -5.81 14.05 24.22
CA ASP A 38 -5.79 13.63 25.62
C ASP A 38 -6.67 12.40 25.89
N ASN A 39 -7.84 12.29 25.24
CA ASN A 39 -8.70 11.12 25.34
C ASN A 39 -8.10 9.90 24.65
N ILE A 40 -7.39 10.09 23.54
CA ILE A 40 -6.67 9.03 22.82
C ILE A 40 -5.51 8.49 23.65
N LEU A 41 -4.77 9.37 24.31
CA LEU A 41 -3.63 8.96 25.16
C LEU A 41 -4.07 8.18 26.40
N ASN A 42 -5.28 8.46 26.91
CA ASN A 42 -5.87 7.83 28.08
C ASN A 42 -6.87 6.71 27.76
N MET A 43 -6.92 6.26 26.51
CA MET A 43 -7.81 5.15 26.13
C MET A 43 -7.60 3.92 26.98
N SER A 44 -8.72 3.37 27.50
CA SER A 44 -8.69 2.09 28.18
C SER A 44 -8.19 0.97 27.24
N PRO A 45 -7.63 -0.13 27.76
CA PRO A 45 -7.22 -1.25 26.92
C PRO A 45 -8.32 -1.79 26.00
N ILE A 46 -9.58 -1.78 26.46
CA ILE A 46 -10.75 -2.22 25.68
C ILE A 46 -11.00 -1.29 24.49
N ASN A 47 -11.01 0.01 24.71
CA ASN A 47 -11.20 1.00 23.64
C ASN A 47 -10.08 0.93 22.61
N ARG A 48 -8.83 0.68 23.08
CA ARG A 48 -7.66 0.50 22.20
C ARG A 48 -7.80 -0.74 21.32
N ALA A 49 -8.31 -1.85 21.84
CA ALA A 49 -8.56 -3.07 21.08
C ALA A 49 -9.63 -2.84 20.00
N VAL A 50 -10.75 -2.20 20.36
CA VAL A 50 -11.82 -1.87 19.40
C VAL A 50 -11.32 -0.96 18.28
N ALA A 51 -10.59 0.10 18.62
CA ALA A 51 -9.99 1.00 17.63
C ALA A 51 -8.98 0.28 16.73
N SER A 52 -8.21 -0.68 17.27
CA SER A 52 -7.28 -1.51 16.49
C SER A 52 -8.01 -2.39 15.48
N ILE A 53 -9.06 -3.07 15.90
CA ILE A 53 -9.90 -3.89 15.01
C ILE A 53 -10.48 -3.01 13.89
N PHE A 54 -10.96 -1.83 14.24
CA PHE A 54 -11.47 -0.88 13.26
C PHE A 54 -10.43 -0.48 12.21
N ILE A 55 -9.21 -0.12 12.62
CA ILE A 55 -8.12 0.18 11.69
C ILE A 55 -7.80 -1.02 10.79
N LEU A 56 -7.79 -2.26 11.31
CA LEU A 56 -7.57 -3.46 10.51
C LEU A 56 -8.69 -3.69 9.48
N ILE A 57 -9.95 -3.40 9.85
CA ILE A 57 -11.08 -3.43 8.91
C ILE A 57 -10.87 -2.40 7.78
N LEU A 58 -10.41 -1.20 8.10
CA LEU A 58 -10.09 -0.18 7.08
C LEU A 58 -8.98 -0.64 6.13
N TYR A 59 -7.94 -1.33 6.62
CA TYR A 59 -6.92 -1.96 5.77
C TYR A 59 -7.52 -2.98 4.81
N LEU A 60 -8.42 -3.83 5.30
CA LEU A 60 -9.11 -4.83 4.48
C LEU A 60 -9.98 -4.16 3.41
N ILE A 61 -10.81 -3.19 3.79
CA ILE A 61 -11.68 -2.44 2.88
C ILE A 61 -10.83 -1.71 1.81
N LYS A 62 -9.74 -1.07 2.22
CA LYS A 62 -8.80 -0.42 1.30
C LYS A 62 -8.25 -1.41 0.27
N SER A 63 -7.89 -2.62 0.70
CA SER A 63 -7.33 -3.66 -0.19
C SER A 63 -8.35 -4.17 -1.21
N VAL A 64 -9.62 -4.19 -0.87
CA VAL A 64 -10.73 -4.55 -1.79
C VAL A 64 -11.00 -3.43 -2.78
N SER A 65 -10.95 -2.18 -2.35
CA SER A 65 -11.39 -1.03 -3.16
C SER A 65 -10.33 -0.52 -4.14
N ILE A 66 -9.04 -0.85 -3.95
CA ILE A 66 -7.89 -0.30 -4.72
C ILE A 66 -7.86 1.25 -4.66
N VAL A 67 -8.72 1.86 -3.89
CA VAL A 67 -8.88 3.31 -3.79
C VAL A 67 -8.35 3.82 -2.46
N GLY A 68 -7.65 4.94 -2.51
CA GLY A 68 -7.12 5.62 -1.34
C GLY A 68 -5.65 5.27 -1.03
N PRO A 69 -4.91 6.26 -0.52
CA PRO A 69 -3.51 6.07 -0.17
C PRO A 69 -3.38 5.30 1.14
N ILE A 70 -2.61 4.22 1.14
CA ILE A 70 -2.31 3.44 2.35
C ILE A 70 -1.64 4.30 3.43
N MET A 71 -0.94 5.36 3.02
CA MET A 71 -0.29 6.31 3.90
C MET A 71 -1.25 7.00 4.87
N ALA A 72 -2.51 7.21 4.46
CA ALA A 72 -3.53 7.79 5.33
C ALA A 72 -3.79 6.89 6.56
N LEU A 73 -3.76 5.57 6.39
CA LEU A 73 -3.93 4.62 7.49
C LEU A 73 -2.71 4.60 8.42
N TYR A 74 -1.49 4.77 7.90
CA TYR A 74 -0.28 4.91 8.72
C TYR A 74 -0.34 6.16 9.60
N ILE A 75 -0.75 7.31 9.01
CA ILE A 75 -0.89 8.57 9.71
C ILE A 75 -2.00 8.47 10.76
N ALA A 76 -3.18 7.94 10.39
CA ALA A 76 -4.31 7.79 11.30
C ALA A 76 -3.96 6.91 12.51
N SER A 77 -3.30 5.77 12.29
CA SER A 77 -2.88 4.91 13.41
C SER A 77 -1.82 5.57 14.30
N GLY A 78 -0.89 6.33 13.71
CA GLY A 78 0.10 7.11 14.46
C GLY A 78 -0.52 8.23 15.29
N LEU A 79 -1.59 8.86 14.79
CA LEU A 79 -2.36 9.85 15.53
C LEU A 79 -3.11 9.22 16.72
N ILE A 80 -3.74 8.05 16.50
CA ILE A 80 -4.61 7.39 17.48
C ILE A 80 -3.83 6.58 18.53
N PHE A 81 -2.69 5.98 18.18
CA PHE A 81 -1.96 5.07 19.05
C PHE A 81 -0.53 5.52 19.34
N PRO A 82 0.05 5.13 20.48
CA PRO A 82 1.48 5.26 20.72
C PRO A 82 2.25 4.42 19.69
N LEU A 83 3.46 4.87 19.31
CA LEU A 83 4.24 4.25 18.22
C LEU A 83 4.49 2.76 18.40
N TYR A 84 4.74 2.30 19.64
CA TYR A 84 4.97 0.89 19.95
C TYR A 84 3.74 -0.01 19.66
N TRP A 85 2.54 0.58 19.58
CA TRP A 85 1.30 -0.11 19.19
C TRP A 85 0.96 0.13 17.72
N ALA A 86 1.08 1.37 17.25
CA ALA A 86 0.74 1.76 15.88
C ALA A 86 1.60 1.04 14.83
N ILE A 87 2.91 0.91 15.05
CA ILE A 87 3.81 0.27 14.08
C ILE A 87 3.48 -1.21 13.87
N PRO A 88 3.38 -2.06 14.91
CA PRO A 88 2.96 -3.45 14.74
C PRO A 88 1.56 -3.58 14.13
N LEU A 89 0.62 -2.73 14.52
CA LEU A 89 -0.73 -2.70 13.97
C LEU A 89 -0.71 -2.41 12.47
N ASN A 90 0.08 -1.42 12.03
CA ASN A 90 0.25 -1.09 10.62
C ASN A 90 0.92 -2.22 9.84
N ILE A 91 1.92 -2.89 10.41
CA ILE A 91 2.56 -4.07 9.79
C ILE A 91 1.52 -5.18 9.57
N LEU A 92 0.69 -5.45 10.57
CA LEU A 92 -0.38 -6.45 10.47
C LEU A 92 -1.42 -6.04 9.42
N GLY A 93 -1.88 -4.79 9.41
CA GLY A 93 -2.82 -4.26 8.42
C GLY A 93 -2.27 -4.36 6.98
N VAL A 94 -1.01 -3.98 6.79
CA VAL A 94 -0.30 -4.14 5.50
C VAL A 94 -0.25 -5.61 5.10
N ALA A 95 0.13 -6.53 6.01
CA ALA A 95 0.22 -7.95 5.71
C ALA A 95 -1.13 -8.53 5.27
N ILE A 96 -2.24 -8.12 5.89
CA ILE A 96 -3.61 -8.48 5.49
C ILE A 96 -3.87 -8.01 4.05
N GLY A 97 -3.59 -6.74 3.75
CA GLY A 97 -3.79 -6.17 2.43
C GLY A 97 -2.94 -6.83 1.34
N LEU A 98 -1.66 -7.05 1.63
CA LEU A 98 -0.73 -7.76 0.75
C LEU A 98 -1.24 -9.17 0.43
N THR A 99 -1.68 -9.91 1.46
CA THR A 99 -2.21 -11.28 1.30
C THR A 99 -3.45 -11.29 0.44
N TYR A 100 -4.39 -10.40 0.70
CA TYR A 100 -5.66 -10.35 -0.04
C TYR A 100 -5.44 -10.07 -1.52
N SER A 101 -4.73 -8.98 -1.86
CA SER A 101 -4.47 -8.61 -3.24
C SER A 101 -3.60 -9.65 -3.99
N TYR A 102 -2.61 -10.25 -3.30
CA TYR A 102 -1.81 -11.35 -3.85
C TYR A 102 -2.69 -12.56 -4.20
N ARG A 103 -3.62 -12.95 -3.32
CA ARG A 103 -4.52 -14.09 -3.57
C ARG A 103 -5.46 -13.85 -4.74
N ILE A 104 -5.94 -12.63 -4.93
CA ILE A 104 -6.71 -12.25 -6.12
C ILE A 104 -5.87 -12.48 -7.39
N GLY A 105 -4.63 -11.99 -7.40
CA GLY A 105 -3.70 -12.20 -8.51
C GLY A 105 -3.44 -13.68 -8.77
N TYR A 106 -3.13 -14.44 -7.72
CA TYR A 106 -2.85 -15.88 -7.80
C TYR A 106 -4.01 -16.69 -8.39
N SER A 107 -5.24 -16.37 -7.97
CA SER A 107 -6.46 -17.05 -8.47
C SER A 107 -6.79 -16.67 -9.91
N SER A 108 -6.44 -15.44 -10.33
CA SER A 108 -6.72 -14.96 -11.68
C SER A 108 -5.68 -15.37 -12.73
N GLY A 109 -4.48 -15.75 -12.30
CA GLY A 109 -3.41 -16.30 -13.14
C GLY A 109 -3.06 -15.45 -14.36
N ASP A 110 -2.85 -16.12 -15.51
CA ASP A 110 -2.37 -15.49 -16.74
C ASP A 110 -3.31 -14.41 -17.28
N PHE A 111 -4.61 -14.56 -17.11
CA PHE A 111 -5.58 -13.53 -17.53
C PHE A 111 -5.30 -12.16 -16.92
N LEU A 112 -5.04 -12.14 -15.61
CA LEU A 112 -4.76 -10.87 -14.92
C LEU A 112 -3.33 -10.38 -15.21
N LYS A 113 -2.37 -11.28 -15.36
CA LYS A 113 -0.99 -10.96 -15.77
C LYS A 113 -0.98 -10.20 -17.09
N GLU A 114 -1.59 -10.73 -18.14
CA GLU A 114 -1.66 -10.10 -19.46
C GLU A 114 -2.36 -8.75 -19.41
N LYS A 115 -3.47 -8.66 -18.68
CA LYS A 115 -4.22 -7.41 -18.51
C LYS A 115 -3.44 -6.34 -17.77
N ILE A 116 -2.63 -6.71 -16.78
CA ILE A 116 -1.76 -5.78 -16.05
C ILE A 116 -0.60 -5.33 -16.95
N LEU A 117 0.07 -6.27 -17.62
CA LEU A 117 1.19 -5.96 -18.50
C LEU A 117 0.78 -5.08 -19.68
N SER A 118 -0.39 -5.32 -20.29
CA SER A 118 -0.91 -4.46 -21.38
C SER A 118 -1.24 -3.03 -20.95
N ARG A 119 -1.54 -2.82 -19.66
CA ARG A 119 -1.90 -1.49 -19.14
C ARG A 119 -0.73 -0.73 -18.51
N TYR A 120 0.28 -1.45 -18.03
CA TYR A 120 1.41 -0.88 -17.30
C TYR A 120 2.73 -1.32 -17.94
N GLU A 121 3.15 -0.60 -19.00
CA GLU A 121 4.38 -0.88 -19.76
C GLU A 121 5.62 -1.03 -18.87
N LYS A 122 5.72 -0.22 -17.81
CA LYS A 122 6.81 -0.29 -16.83
C LYS A 122 6.95 -1.65 -16.14
N LEU A 123 5.86 -2.44 -16.06
CA LEU A 123 5.92 -3.80 -15.53
C LEU A 123 6.45 -4.81 -16.55
N ASN A 124 6.35 -4.54 -17.85
CA ASN A 124 6.95 -5.40 -18.86
C ASN A 124 8.47 -5.41 -18.74
N GLU A 125 9.08 -4.23 -18.60
CA GLU A 125 10.53 -4.11 -18.39
C GLU A 125 10.96 -4.81 -17.09
N PHE A 126 10.12 -4.72 -16.05
CA PHE A 126 10.40 -5.34 -14.77
C PHE A 126 10.15 -6.85 -14.74
N TYR A 127 9.33 -7.36 -15.64
CA TYR A 127 8.94 -8.78 -15.67
C TYR A 127 10.10 -9.74 -15.90
N SER A 128 11.07 -9.37 -16.76
CA SER A 128 12.28 -10.17 -17.00
C SER A 128 13.12 -10.32 -15.72
N VAL A 129 13.28 -9.21 -14.99
CA VAL A 129 14.05 -9.17 -13.73
C VAL A 129 13.39 -9.95 -12.59
N VAL A 130 12.04 -10.02 -12.59
CA VAL A 130 11.29 -10.75 -11.54
C VAL A 130 11.62 -12.25 -11.55
N LYS A 131 11.83 -12.82 -12.73
CA LYS A 131 12.12 -14.26 -12.86
C LYS A 131 13.46 -14.65 -12.26
N ASP A 132 14.43 -13.77 -12.28
CA ASP A 132 15.79 -14.06 -11.83
C ASP A 132 15.91 -14.01 -10.31
N ASN A 133 15.22 -13.06 -9.66
CA ASN A 133 15.23 -12.93 -8.21
C ASN A 133 13.91 -12.38 -7.66
N GLU A 134 13.01 -13.28 -7.31
CA GLU A 134 11.66 -12.95 -6.79
C GLU A 134 11.69 -12.06 -5.56
N TRP A 135 12.60 -12.33 -4.61
CA TRP A 135 12.69 -11.58 -3.35
C TRP A 135 13.16 -10.15 -3.61
N PHE A 136 14.28 -10.02 -4.34
CA PHE A 136 14.84 -8.71 -4.66
C PHE A 136 13.87 -7.86 -5.49
N SER A 137 13.20 -8.46 -6.45
CA SER A 137 12.21 -7.78 -7.28
C SER A 137 11.01 -7.28 -6.46
N ALA A 138 10.49 -8.11 -5.54
CA ALA A 138 9.42 -7.69 -4.64
C ALA A 138 9.87 -6.56 -3.70
N PHE A 139 11.11 -6.57 -3.24
CA PHE A 139 11.69 -5.53 -2.39
C PHE A 139 11.88 -4.21 -3.16
N ILE A 140 12.55 -4.25 -4.31
CA ILE A 140 12.92 -3.04 -5.04
C ILE A 140 11.71 -2.27 -5.54
N ILE A 141 10.65 -2.96 -6.01
CA ILE A 141 9.43 -2.31 -6.51
C ILE A 141 8.70 -1.56 -5.39
N ARG A 142 8.87 -1.97 -4.12
CA ARG A 142 8.31 -1.26 -2.96
C ARG A 142 9.07 0.03 -2.65
N ILE A 143 10.37 0.01 -2.78
CA ILE A 143 11.21 1.20 -2.57
C ILE A 143 10.94 2.22 -3.68
N VAL A 144 10.89 1.76 -4.91
CA VAL A 144 10.69 2.64 -6.07
C VAL A 144 9.28 3.22 -6.14
N GLY A 145 8.26 2.48 -5.70
CA GLY A 145 6.90 3.00 -5.48
C GLY A 145 6.17 3.56 -6.71
N ILE A 146 6.53 3.12 -7.92
CA ILE A 146 6.02 3.69 -9.19
C ILE A 146 4.55 3.36 -9.46
N LEU A 147 4.07 2.26 -8.89
CA LEU A 147 2.77 1.69 -9.20
C LEU A 147 1.91 1.58 -7.94
N PRO A 148 0.57 1.64 -8.09
CA PRO A 148 -0.32 1.38 -6.97
C PRO A 148 -0.03 0.03 -6.32
N HIS A 149 0.09 0.01 -4.99
CA HIS A 149 0.47 -1.18 -4.22
C HIS A 149 -0.37 -2.42 -4.57
N ASP A 150 -1.68 -2.24 -4.74
CA ASP A 150 -2.60 -3.36 -4.99
C ASP A 150 -2.39 -3.97 -6.38
N ILE A 151 -2.05 -3.15 -7.39
CA ILE A 151 -1.69 -3.65 -8.74
C ILE A 151 -0.42 -4.49 -8.67
N VAL A 152 0.60 -4.02 -7.95
CA VAL A 152 1.85 -4.75 -7.74
C VAL A 152 1.60 -6.07 -7.02
N ASN A 153 0.74 -6.09 -5.99
CA ASN A 153 0.38 -7.28 -5.25
C ASN A 153 -0.30 -8.33 -6.14
N MET A 154 -1.29 -7.88 -6.93
CA MET A 154 -1.99 -8.74 -7.89
C MET A 154 -1.04 -9.27 -8.97
N PHE A 155 -0.11 -8.44 -9.44
CA PHE A 155 0.90 -8.83 -10.43
C PHE A 155 1.78 -9.97 -9.89
N PHE A 156 2.38 -9.80 -8.71
CA PHE A 156 3.18 -10.86 -8.10
C PHE A 156 2.37 -12.13 -7.82
N GLY A 157 1.12 -11.99 -7.42
CA GLY A 157 0.21 -13.13 -7.29
C GLY A 157 -0.01 -13.85 -8.61
N SER A 158 -0.27 -13.14 -9.70
CA SER A 158 -0.50 -13.71 -11.03
C SER A 158 0.73 -14.42 -11.62
N LEU A 159 1.93 -14.00 -11.22
CA LEU A 159 3.18 -14.67 -11.54
C LEU A 159 3.45 -15.91 -10.70
N ARG A 160 2.62 -16.19 -9.68
CA ARG A 160 2.77 -17.30 -8.75
C ARG A 160 4.12 -17.37 -8.07
N ILE A 161 4.75 -16.23 -7.79
CA ILE A 161 6.00 -16.19 -7.03
C ILE A 161 5.78 -16.72 -5.62
N SER A 162 6.85 -17.17 -4.96
CA SER A 162 6.76 -17.66 -3.58
C SER A 162 6.14 -16.63 -2.65
N TYR A 163 5.01 -16.98 -2.02
CA TYR A 163 4.30 -16.10 -1.08
C TYR A 163 5.19 -15.61 0.06
N TYR A 164 6.04 -16.49 0.59
CA TYR A 164 6.96 -16.14 1.67
C TYR A 164 8.00 -15.11 1.24
N LYS A 165 8.63 -15.30 0.08
CA LYS A 165 9.59 -14.34 -0.48
C LYS A 165 8.92 -13.00 -0.78
N TYR A 166 7.73 -13.03 -1.38
CA TYR A 166 6.94 -11.84 -1.66
C TYR A 166 6.56 -11.07 -0.39
N MET A 167 6.07 -11.78 0.65
CA MET A 167 5.60 -11.16 1.89
C MET A 167 6.76 -10.50 2.65
N THR A 168 7.84 -11.24 2.88
CA THR A 168 9.00 -10.73 3.63
C THR A 168 9.67 -9.55 2.92
N ALA A 169 9.90 -9.66 1.62
CA ALA A 169 10.47 -8.57 0.81
C ALA A 169 9.57 -7.34 0.80
N SER A 170 8.24 -7.54 0.65
CA SER A 170 7.29 -6.42 0.62
C SER A 170 7.20 -5.70 1.97
N ILE A 171 7.14 -6.43 3.08
CA ILE A 171 7.09 -5.82 4.41
C ILE A 171 8.37 -5.02 4.66
N ILE A 172 9.55 -5.62 4.42
CA ILE A 172 10.83 -4.95 4.63
C ILE A 172 10.95 -3.70 3.74
N GLY A 173 10.56 -3.79 2.46
CA GLY A 173 10.60 -2.66 1.54
C GLY A 173 9.64 -1.52 1.90
N LEU A 174 8.49 -1.83 2.52
CA LEU A 174 7.51 -0.83 2.96
C LEU A 174 7.82 -0.25 4.35
N MET A 175 8.63 -0.93 5.17
CA MET A 175 8.91 -0.53 6.56
C MET A 175 9.37 0.92 6.71
N PRO A 176 10.36 1.44 5.97
CA PRO A 176 10.84 2.81 6.15
C PRO A 176 9.69 3.82 5.96
N MET A 177 8.90 3.65 4.90
CA MET A 177 7.76 4.51 4.60
C MET A 177 6.66 4.41 5.66
N LEU A 178 6.37 3.19 6.13
CA LEU A 178 5.37 2.91 7.16
C LEU A 178 5.76 3.60 8.46
N ILE A 179 6.98 3.40 8.95
CA ILE A 179 7.47 3.96 10.21
C ILE A 179 7.43 5.50 10.15
N ILE A 180 8.01 6.11 9.11
CA ILE A 180 8.06 7.55 8.99
C ILE A 180 6.65 8.15 8.93
N SER A 181 5.74 7.55 8.15
CA SER A 181 4.36 8.05 8.05
C SER A 181 3.59 7.89 9.37
N THR A 182 3.88 6.84 10.15
CA THR A 182 3.30 6.65 11.48
C THR A 182 3.84 7.70 12.47
N VAL A 183 5.13 8.03 12.41
CA VAL A 183 5.74 9.09 13.23
C VAL A 183 5.13 10.45 12.86
N ILE A 184 4.98 10.76 11.56
CA ILE A 184 4.28 11.98 11.12
C ILE A 184 2.88 12.04 11.73
N GLY A 185 2.12 10.93 11.72
CA GLY A 185 0.80 10.86 12.35
C GLY A 185 0.84 11.18 13.84
N ARG A 186 1.82 10.65 14.56
CA ARG A 186 1.99 10.88 15.99
C ARG A 186 2.29 12.33 16.35
N THR A 187 3.04 13.01 15.50
CA THR A 187 3.56 14.35 15.73
C THR A 187 2.82 15.45 14.97
N ILE A 188 1.77 15.10 14.20
CA ILE A 188 1.03 16.03 13.33
C ILE A 188 0.33 17.14 14.11
N THR A 189 0.05 16.94 15.39
CA THR A 189 -0.55 17.94 16.29
C THR A 189 0.42 19.02 16.72
N ASP A 190 1.74 18.77 16.61
CA ASP A 190 2.79 19.75 16.81
C ASP A 190 3.77 19.76 15.62
N PRO A 191 3.42 20.47 14.52
CA PRO A 191 4.25 20.52 13.32
C PRO A 191 5.60 21.21 13.50
N THR A 192 5.82 21.89 14.62
CA THR A 192 7.10 22.55 14.95
C THR A 192 8.04 21.67 15.75
N SER A 193 7.57 20.51 16.21
CA SER A 193 8.40 19.57 16.97
C SER A 193 9.59 19.06 16.15
N PRO A 194 10.76 18.86 16.77
CA PRO A 194 11.93 18.28 16.10
C PRO A 194 11.62 16.91 15.47
N GLU A 195 10.79 16.11 16.11
CA GLU A 195 10.39 14.79 15.65
C GLU A 195 9.56 14.85 14.36
N PHE A 196 8.64 15.82 14.26
CA PHE A 196 7.86 16.05 13.04
C PHE A 196 8.77 16.50 11.90
N LEU A 197 9.60 17.51 12.14
CA LEU A 197 10.53 18.04 11.14
C LEU A 197 11.50 16.95 10.64
N LEU A 198 12.06 16.17 11.55
CA LEU A 198 12.93 15.04 11.20
C LEU A 198 12.19 14.00 10.34
N ALA A 199 10.97 13.62 10.72
CA ALA A 199 10.18 12.66 9.97
C ALA A 199 9.84 13.17 8.55
N VAL A 200 9.52 14.45 8.40
CA VAL A 200 9.27 15.07 7.09
C VAL A 200 10.54 15.08 6.25
N ILE A 201 11.69 15.48 6.82
CA ILE A 201 12.98 15.46 6.12
C ILE A 201 13.33 14.02 5.67
N MET A 202 13.21 13.04 6.55
CA MET A 202 13.44 11.62 6.19
C MET A 202 12.50 11.15 5.09
N ARG A 203 11.24 11.62 5.08
CA ARG A 203 10.27 11.33 4.03
C ARG A 203 10.72 11.87 2.68
N VAL A 204 11.20 13.11 2.63
CA VAL A 204 11.74 13.74 1.42
C VAL A 204 12.98 13.00 0.92
N VAL A 205 13.91 12.68 1.82
CA VAL A 205 15.13 11.92 1.49
C VAL A 205 14.78 10.56 0.90
N LEU A 206 13.85 9.81 1.51
CA LEU A 206 13.38 8.53 0.96
C LEU A 206 12.77 8.69 -0.44
N SER A 207 11.97 9.73 -0.66
CA SER A 207 11.34 9.97 -1.96
C SER A 207 12.37 10.28 -3.04
N ILE A 208 13.38 11.09 -2.71
CA ILE A 208 14.48 11.42 -3.63
C ILE A 208 15.32 10.15 -3.90
N SER A 209 15.66 9.38 -2.87
CA SER A 209 16.43 8.13 -3.01
C SER A 209 15.69 7.13 -3.90
N ALA A 210 14.39 6.96 -3.71
CA ALA A 210 13.54 6.11 -4.55
C ALA A 210 13.55 6.56 -6.02
N ALA A 211 13.46 7.87 -6.28
CA ALA A 211 13.50 8.42 -7.62
C ALA A 211 14.88 8.23 -8.31
N LEU A 212 15.97 8.34 -7.54
CA LEU A 212 17.33 8.09 -8.04
C LEU A 212 17.53 6.61 -8.38
N ILE A 213 17.15 5.70 -7.48
CA ILE A 213 17.20 4.24 -7.71
C ILE A 213 16.42 3.88 -8.98
N TYR A 214 15.22 4.45 -9.13
CA TYR A 214 14.42 4.23 -10.33
C TYR A 214 15.14 4.65 -11.62
N ARG A 215 15.75 5.85 -11.65
CA ARG A 215 16.52 6.33 -12.80
C ARG A 215 17.70 5.41 -13.12
N LEU A 216 18.40 4.93 -12.10
CA LEU A 216 19.55 4.01 -12.30
C LEU A 216 19.10 2.67 -12.91
N ILE A 217 17.97 2.11 -12.43
CA ILE A 217 17.42 0.86 -12.98
C ILE A 217 17.02 1.04 -14.47
N LEU A 218 16.33 2.14 -14.77
CA LEU A 218 15.93 2.42 -16.17
C LEU A 218 17.11 2.61 -17.12
N ASN A 219 18.15 3.29 -16.68
CA ASN A 219 19.34 3.50 -17.53
C ASN A 219 20.03 2.18 -17.83
N LYS A 220 20.19 1.32 -16.81
CA LYS A 220 20.80 0.00 -16.98
C LYS A 220 20.00 -0.91 -17.92
N SER A 221 18.66 -0.88 -17.83
CA SER A 221 17.78 -1.64 -18.73
C SER A 221 17.89 -1.18 -20.17
N LYS A 222 18.05 0.14 -20.43
CA LYS A 222 18.22 0.68 -21.76
C LYS A 222 19.57 0.35 -22.40
N GLU A 223 20.62 0.25 -21.60
CA GLU A 223 21.95 -0.16 -22.06
C GLU A 223 21.95 -1.63 -22.49
N SER A 224 21.40 -2.53 -21.66
CA SER A 224 21.27 -3.95 -21.99
C SER A 224 20.47 -4.19 -23.29
N THR A 225 19.35 -3.47 -23.48
CA THR A 225 18.52 -3.59 -24.70
C THR A 225 19.23 -3.03 -25.97
N LYS A 226 20.23 -2.16 -25.81
CA LYS A 226 21.04 -1.68 -26.96
C LYS A 226 22.13 -2.69 -27.35
N GLU A 227 22.72 -3.37 -26.37
CA GLU A 227 23.74 -4.40 -26.63
C GLU A 227 23.10 -5.60 -27.34
N ASP A 228 21.93 -6.08 -26.92
CA ASP A 228 21.18 -7.18 -27.56
C ASP A 228 20.69 -6.86 -29.01
N LYS A 229 20.73 -5.61 -29.45
CA LYS A 229 20.36 -5.22 -30.83
C LYS A 229 21.54 -5.04 -31.76
N ILE A 230 22.77 -5.10 -31.26
CA ILE A 230 24.00 -4.92 -32.00
C ILE A 230 24.67 -6.28 -32.33
N GLU A 231 24.29 -7.35 -31.59
CA GLU A 231 24.60 -8.74 -31.93
C GLU A 231 23.50 -9.33 -32.86
#